data_cbb0c85f981863eb4dcb5aff690dbf1f
#
_entry.id   cbb0c85f981863eb4dcb5aff690dbf1f
#
_cell.length_a   1.000
_cell.length_b   1.000
_cell.length_c   1.000
_cell.angle_alpha   90.00
_cell.angle_beta   90.00
_cell.angle_gamma   90.00
#
_symmetry.space_group_name_H-M   'P 1'
#
loop_
_entity.id
_entity.type
_entity.pdbx_description
1 polymer ?
#
loop_
_entity_poly.entity_id
_entity_poly.type
_entity_poly.pdbx_seq_one_letter_code
_entity_poly.pdbx_strand_id
1 'polypeptide(L)'
;GARSSLFLPFKKLGLIIVDEEHDQSYKQDEGVTYNARDMAISRASFENIPINLITAVPSIETYDNIKKGKYSLSKLDQRYLNASLPNYEIINLNNTQLESQSWISKSTIEKVKLHLEKNDQVLFFLNRRGFSPHVLCKKCFSSYSCPNCSINLVYHKKKQNLLCHYCGYKALLDRECSKEGKCDFIFSGPGVERISEEVKKIFPTKQTTIFSSDTMNKKSSSEILEKIINNEIQILIGTQLISKGFHFPNLNCIVVVDIDLSSQGHDLRGAEKNLQLYHQLSGRAGRTGKPATVYFQTYNLDTKM
;
A
#
# COMPACT_ATOMS: atom_id res chain seq x y z
N GLY A 1 -7.23 0.60 -21.61
CA GLY A 1 -6.28 1.59 -22.12
C GLY A 1 -5.81 2.56 -21.06
N ALA A 2 -4.76 3.33 -21.35
CA ALA A 2 -4.32 4.42 -20.48
C ALA A 2 -5.34 5.59 -20.51
N ARG A 3 -5.16 6.59 -19.63
CA ARG A 3 -6.01 7.81 -19.59
C ARG A 3 -6.25 8.45 -20.96
N SER A 4 -5.22 8.46 -21.80
CA SER A 4 -5.27 9.03 -23.16
C SER A 4 -6.21 8.27 -24.11
N SER A 5 -6.56 7.01 -23.84
CA SER A 5 -7.51 6.26 -24.68
C SER A 5 -8.90 6.88 -24.69
N LEU A 6 -9.23 7.67 -23.66
CA LEU A 6 -10.47 8.41 -23.58
C LEU A 6 -10.68 9.39 -24.74
N PHE A 7 -9.60 9.94 -25.30
CA PHE A 7 -9.65 10.94 -26.37
C PHE A 7 -9.53 10.36 -27.79
N LEU A 8 -9.46 9.02 -27.91
CA LEU A 8 -9.40 8.39 -29.23
C LEU A 8 -10.73 8.52 -29.99
N PRO A 9 -10.70 8.78 -31.29
CA PRO A 9 -11.89 8.93 -32.12
C PRO A 9 -12.41 7.55 -32.57
N PHE A 10 -13.28 6.95 -31.75
CA PHE A 10 -13.95 5.70 -32.14
C PHE A 10 -15.16 5.98 -33.03
N LYS A 11 -15.24 5.31 -34.18
CA LYS A 11 -16.36 5.49 -35.13
C LYS A 11 -17.70 4.94 -34.60
N LYS A 12 -17.67 3.92 -33.73
CA LYS A 12 -18.85 3.26 -33.17
C LYS A 12 -18.56 2.86 -31.73
N LEU A 13 -18.45 3.84 -30.86
CA LEU A 13 -18.29 3.59 -29.41
C LEU A 13 -19.68 3.20 -28.87
N GLY A 14 -19.79 2.01 -28.27
CA GLY A 14 -21.07 1.50 -27.74
C GLY A 14 -21.08 1.33 -26.22
N LEU A 15 -19.90 1.32 -25.57
CA LEU A 15 -19.76 1.13 -24.12
C LEU A 15 -18.42 1.66 -23.65
N ILE A 16 -18.41 2.27 -22.47
CA ILE A 16 -17.18 2.61 -21.74
C ILE A 16 -17.12 1.79 -20.46
N ILE A 17 -15.96 1.20 -20.19
CA ILE A 17 -15.69 0.47 -18.93
C ILE A 17 -14.50 1.13 -18.26
N VAL A 18 -14.70 1.56 -17.00
CA VAL A 18 -13.65 2.11 -16.14
C VAL A 18 -13.39 1.10 -15.02
N ASP A 19 -12.30 0.35 -15.15
CA ASP A 19 -11.89 -0.65 -14.17
C ASP A 19 -11.10 0.02 -13.06
N GLU A 20 -11.30 -0.42 -11.80
CA GLU A 20 -10.72 0.20 -10.60
C GLU A 20 -10.95 1.72 -10.58
N GLU A 21 -12.21 2.16 -10.69
CA GLU A 21 -12.61 3.56 -10.89
C GLU A 21 -12.03 4.52 -9.82
N HIS A 22 -11.71 3.98 -8.66
CA HIS A 22 -11.10 4.70 -7.55
C HIS A 22 -9.59 4.97 -7.72
N ASP A 23 -8.93 4.32 -8.72
CA ASP A 23 -7.47 4.42 -8.86
C ASP A 23 -7.05 5.86 -9.20
N GLN A 24 -6.11 6.39 -8.40
CA GLN A 24 -5.60 7.74 -8.57
C GLN A 24 -4.86 7.96 -9.89
N SER A 25 -4.48 6.90 -10.58
CA SER A 25 -3.87 7.02 -11.91
C SER A 25 -4.82 7.62 -12.96
N TYR A 26 -6.13 7.68 -12.68
CA TYR A 26 -7.07 8.41 -13.53
C TYR A 26 -6.96 9.94 -13.41
N LYS A 27 -6.38 10.44 -12.33
CA LYS A 27 -6.11 11.86 -12.16
C LYS A 27 -4.82 12.27 -12.85
N GLN A 28 -4.88 13.31 -13.68
CA GLN A 28 -3.72 13.97 -14.26
C GLN A 28 -3.47 15.29 -13.54
N ASP A 29 -2.30 15.44 -12.94
CA ASP A 29 -1.91 16.63 -12.19
C ASP A 29 -0.89 17.50 -12.95
N GLU A 30 -0.27 16.96 -14.02
CA GLU A 30 0.71 17.69 -14.84
C GLU A 30 0.05 18.22 -16.12
N GLY A 31 0.32 19.48 -16.44
CA GLY A 31 -0.25 20.16 -17.59
C GLY A 31 -1.74 20.47 -17.41
N VAL A 32 -2.58 20.01 -18.34
CA VAL A 32 -4.04 20.11 -18.20
C VAL A 32 -4.52 19.13 -17.14
N THR A 33 -5.04 19.65 -16.05
CA THR A 33 -5.55 18.83 -14.93
C THR A 33 -6.94 18.30 -15.24
N TYR A 34 -7.11 16.99 -15.18
CA TYR A 34 -8.42 16.32 -15.35
C TYR A 34 -8.45 14.97 -14.65
N ASN A 35 -9.65 14.47 -14.39
CA ASN A 35 -9.87 13.10 -13.95
C ASN A 35 -10.49 12.30 -15.11
N ALA A 36 -9.78 11.29 -15.60
CA ALA A 36 -10.22 10.51 -16.75
C ALA A 36 -11.49 9.70 -16.46
N ARG A 37 -11.77 9.29 -15.23
CA ARG A 37 -13.06 8.69 -14.83
C ARG A 37 -14.21 9.67 -15.07
N ASP A 38 -14.08 10.91 -14.57
CA ASP A 38 -15.15 11.90 -14.67
C ASP A 38 -15.36 12.36 -16.12
N MET A 39 -14.25 12.48 -16.87
CA MET A 39 -14.32 12.74 -18.32
C MET A 39 -14.94 11.59 -19.09
N ALA A 40 -14.72 10.33 -18.68
CA ALA A 40 -15.37 9.17 -19.28
C ALA A 40 -16.89 9.19 -19.09
N ILE A 41 -17.33 9.58 -17.89
CA ILE A 41 -18.76 9.75 -17.57
C ILE A 41 -19.37 10.84 -18.45
N SER A 42 -18.70 11.99 -18.57
CA SER A 42 -19.13 13.09 -19.44
C SER A 42 -19.23 12.64 -20.91
N ARG A 43 -18.20 11.95 -21.40
CA ARG A 43 -18.19 11.42 -22.77
C ARG A 43 -19.34 10.45 -23.01
N ALA A 44 -19.57 9.50 -22.09
CA ALA A 44 -20.68 8.56 -22.21
C ALA A 44 -22.04 9.26 -22.28
N SER A 45 -22.21 10.33 -21.49
CA SER A 45 -23.40 11.17 -21.51
C SER A 45 -23.57 11.90 -22.84
N PHE A 46 -22.52 12.51 -23.39
CA PHE A 46 -22.57 13.21 -24.68
C PHE A 46 -22.83 12.30 -25.87
N GLU A 47 -22.23 11.09 -25.86
CA GLU A 47 -22.42 10.10 -26.92
C GLU A 47 -23.65 9.23 -26.70
N ASN A 48 -24.40 9.44 -25.60
CA ASN A 48 -25.61 8.67 -25.22
C ASN A 48 -25.36 7.16 -25.19
N ILE A 49 -24.25 6.73 -24.57
CA ILE A 49 -23.84 5.34 -24.44
C ILE A 49 -23.71 4.95 -22.97
N PRO A 50 -23.86 3.66 -22.63
CA PRO A 50 -23.66 3.20 -21.26
C PRO A 50 -22.20 3.29 -20.82
N ILE A 51 -22.02 3.49 -19.50
CA ILE A 51 -20.73 3.41 -18.83
C ILE A 51 -20.82 2.54 -17.59
N ASN A 52 -19.84 1.67 -17.38
CA ASN A 52 -19.70 0.86 -16.17
C ASN A 52 -18.46 1.30 -15.41
N LEU A 53 -18.66 1.70 -14.16
CA LEU A 53 -17.59 1.93 -13.20
C LEU A 53 -17.43 0.67 -12.35
N ILE A 54 -16.26 0.03 -12.42
CA ILE A 54 -16.00 -1.25 -11.74
C ILE A 54 -15.00 -0.99 -10.61
N THR A 55 -15.30 -1.51 -9.41
CA THR A 55 -14.44 -1.37 -8.25
C THR A 55 -14.81 -2.35 -7.15
N ALA A 56 -13.84 -2.75 -6.33
CA ALA A 56 -14.10 -3.46 -5.09
C ALA A 56 -14.48 -2.49 -3.95
N VAL A 57 -13.94 -1.27 -3.96
CA VAL A 57 -14.25 -0.21 -2.99
C VAL A 57 -14.41 1.09 -3.77
N PRO A 58 -15.62 1.60 -3.92
CA PRO A 58 -15.87 2.81 -4.70
C PRO A 58 -15.17 4.03 -4.09
N SER A 59 -14.85 5.00 -4.94
CA SER A 59 -14.48 6.33 -4.48
C SER A 59 -15.64 6.99 -3.72
N ILE A 60 -15.32 7.94 -2.84
CA ILE A 60 -16.34 8.67 -2.06
C ILE A 60 -17.35 9.33 -3.00
N GLU A 61 -16.91 9.89 -4.13
CA GLU A 61 -17.78 10.53 -5.13
C GLU A 61 -18.74 9.52 -5.78
N THR A 62 -18.24 8.35 -6.17
CA THR A 62 -19.08 7.29 -6.75
C THR A 62 -20.08 6.78 -5.72
N TYR A 63 -19.65 6.56 -4.49
CA TYR A 63 -20.52 6.14 -3.39
C TYR A 63 -21.63 7.16 -3.10
N ASP A 64 -21.32 8.44 -3.06
CA ASP A 64 -22.29 9.52 -2.86
C ASP A 64 -23.31 9.59 -4.02
N ASN A 65 -22.84 9.45 -5.27
CA ASN A 65 -23.71 9.41 -6.45
C ASN A 65 -24.65 8.19 -6.45
N ILE A 66 -24.22 7.04 -5.95
CA ILE A 66 -25.08 5.87 -5.75
C ILE A 66 -26.14 6.18 -4.68
N LYS A 67 -25.76 6.76 -3.53
CA LYS A 67 -26.69 7.14 -2.47
C LYS A 67 -27.73 8.16 -2.91
N LYS A 68 -27.34 9.08 -3.77
CA LYS A 68 -28.24 10.08 -4.38
C LYS A 68 -29.10 9.55 -5.53
N GLY A 69 -28.98 8.27 -5.87
CA GLY A 69 -29.74 7.65 -6.95
C GLY A 69 -29.33 8.09 -8.37
N LYS A 70 -28.16 8.76 -8.49
CA LYS A 70 -27.64 9.17 -9.81
C LYS A 70 -27.02 7.99 -10.57
N TYR A 71 -26.48 7.02 -9.86
CA TYR A 71 -25.89 5.80 -10.42
C TYR A 71 -26.64 4.56 -9.94
N SER A 72 -26.89 3.62 -10.83
CA SER A 72 -27.38 2.29 -10.46
C SER A 72 -26.24 1.44 -9.92
N LEU A 73 -26.53 0.60 -8.92
CA LEU A 73 -25.56 -0.29 -8.30
C LEU A 73 -25.88 -1.75 -8.63
N SER A 74 -24.93 -2.44 -9.23
CA SER A 74 -24.91 -3.90 -9.34
C SER A 74 -23.82 -4.47 -8.44
N LYS A 75 -24.18 -5.39 -7.54
CA LYS A 75 -23.23 -6.07 -6.66
C LYS A 75 -22.91 -7.45 -7.18
N LEU A 76 -21.64 -7.79 -7.20
CA LEU A 76 -21.13 -9.14 -7.44
C LEU A 76 -20.75 -9.75 -6.09
N ASP A 77 -21.69 -10.44 -5.46
CA ASP A 77 -21.51 -10.97 -4.10
C ASP A 77 -20.69 -12.27 -4.05
N GLN A 78 -20.54 -12.94 -5.20
CA GLN A 78 -19.78 -14.20 -5.28
C GLN A 78 -18.42 -13.98 -5.92
N ARG A 79 -17.37 -14.47 -5.24
CA ARG A 79 -16.03 -14.54 -5.82
C ARG A 79 -15.92 -15.70 -6.81
N TYR A 80 -15.04 -15.52 -7.80
CA TYR A 80 -14.69 -16.56 -8.75
C TYR A 80 -14.26 -17.83 -8.01
N LEU A 81 -14.73 -18.99 -8.43
CA LEU A 81 -14.51 -20.31 -7.81
C LEU A 81 -15.00 -20.42 -6.35
N ASN A 82 -16.01 -19.63 -5.95
CA ASN A 82 -16.51 -19.61 -4.56
C ASN A 82 -15.41 -19.37 -3.50
N ALA A 83 -14.33 -18.69 -3.86
CA ALA A 83 -13.27 -18.34 -2.94
C ALA A 83 -13.83 -17.46 -1.80
N SER A 84 -13.55 -17.83 -0.55
CA SER A 84 -13.94 -17.04 0.62
C SER A 84 -13.12 -15.75 0.71
N LEU A 85 -13.71 -14.73 1.35
CA LEU A 85 -12.92 -13.57 1.76
C LEU A 85 -11.90 -14.00 2.83
N PRO A 86 -10.72 -13.38 2.87
CA PRO A 86 -9.77 -13.69 3.94
C PRO A 86 -10.33 -13.25 5.29
N ASN A 87 -9.94 -13.95 6.35
CA ASN A 87 -10.17 -13.49 7.70
C ASN A 87 -9.31 -12.29 8.02
N TYR A 88 -9.84 -11.35 8.80
CA TYR A 88 -9.10 -10.18 9.26
C TYR A 88 -8.83 -10.30 10.75
N GLU A 89 -7.59 -10.12 11.15
CA GLU A 89 -7.18 -10.17 12.55
C GLU A 89 -6.31 -8.98 12.91
N ILE A 90 -6.66 -8.29 13.99
CA ILE A 90 -5.92 -7.13 14.50
C ILE A 90 -4.97 -7.62 15.60
N ILE A 91 -3.71 -7.27 15.47
CA ILE A 91 -2.66 -7.55 16.47
C ILE A 91 -2.32 -6.23 17.17
N ASN A 92 -2.73 -6.14 18.43
CA ASN A 92 -2.45 -4.98 19.27
C ASN A 92 -1.00 -4.97 19.74
N LEU A 93 -0.21 -4.04 19.24
CA LEU A 93 1.20 -3.91 19.57
C LEU A 93 1.45 -3.38 21.00
N ASN A 94 0.46 -2.75 21.65
CA ASN A 94 0.58 -2.35 23.04
C ASN A 94 0.62 -3.54 24.02
N ASN A 95 0.01 -4.66 23.63
CA ASN A 95 -0.03 -5.89 24.44
C ASN A 95 1.13 -6.83 24.15
N THR A 96 1.95 -6.52 23.14
CA THR A 96 3.08 -7.34 22.72
C THR A 96 4.35 -6.50 22.82
N GLN A 97 5.30 -6.93 23.66
CA GLN A 97 6.60 -6.28 23.71
C GLN A 97 7.34 -6.56 22.39
N LEU A 98 7.49 -5.50 21.57
CA LEU A 98 8.43 -5.53 20.46
C LEU A 98 9.86 -5.49 21.02
N GLU A 99 10.75 -6.33 20.52
CA GLU A 99 12.16 -6.23 20.83
C GLU A 99 12.73 -4.90 20.31
N SER A 100 13.76 -4.38 20.94
CA SER A 100 14.39 -3.14 20.51
C SER A 100 14.78 -3.24 19.02
N GLN A 101 14.31 -2.30 18.20
CA GLN A 101 14.51 -2.24 16.75
C GLN A 101 13.78 -3.32 15.93
N SER A 102 12.83 -4.05 16.50
CA SER A 102 11.96 -4.97 15.80
C SER A 102 10.64 -4.31 15.39
N TRP A 103 10.08 -4.75 14.28
CA TRP A 103 8.80 -4.28 13.71
C TRP A 103 7.75 -5.37 13.68
N ILE A 104 8.16 -6.62 13.88
CA ILE A 104 7.27 -7.79 13.82
C ILE A 104 7.10 -8.34 15.23
N SER A 105 5.86 -8.38 15.70
CA SER A 105 5.57 -8.87 17.05
C SER A 105 5.74 -10.39 17.16
N LYS A 106 6.04 -10.88 18.36
CA LYS A 106 6.14 -12.32 18.65
C LYS A 106 4.87 -13.07 18.25
N SER A 107 3.71 -12.50 18.56
CA SER A 107 2.41 -13.08 18.16
C SER A 107 2.27 -13.19 16.65
N THR A 108 2.73 -12.18 15.89
CA THR A 108 2.75 -12.22 14.43
C THR A 108 3.68 -13.33 13.92
N ILE A 109 4.85 -13.47 14.51
CA ILE A 109 5.83 -14.50 14.14
C ILE A 109 5.23 -15.91 14.31
N GLU A 110 4.56 -16.17 15.43
CA GLU A 110 3.90 -17.45 15.69
C GLU A 110 2.83 -17.78 14.66
N LYS A 111 1.98 -16.80 14.33
CA LYS A 111 0.93 -16.94 13.30
C LYS A 111 1.53 -17.19 11.90
N VAL A 112 2.58 -16.47 11.54
CA VAL A 112 3.29 -16.65 10.28
C VAL A 112 3.92 -18.04 10.19
N LYS A 113 4.52 -18.56 11.28
CA LYS A 113 5.06 -19.92 11.33
C LYS A 113 4.01 -20.97 10.97
N LEU A 114 2.80 -20.87 11.53
CA LEU A 114 1.71 -21.79 11.22
C LEU A 114 1.32 -21.80 9.74
N HIS A 115 1.37 -20.65 9.06
CA HIS A 115 1.13 -20.57 7.62
C HIS A 115 2.29 -21.19 6.82
N LEU A 116 3.54 -20.90 7.20
CA LEU A 116 4.71 -21.46 6.53
C LEU A 116 4.82 -22.98 6.69
N GLU A 117 4.36 -23.56 7.80
CA GLU A 117 4.25 -25.00 8.04
C GLU A 117 3.21 -25.66 7.12
N LYS A 118 2.14 -24.94 6.76
CA LYS A 118 1.14 -25.37 5.77
C LYS A 118 1.57 -25.16 4.32
N ASN A 119 2.82 -24.74 4.11
CA ASN A 119 3.36 -24.38 2.80
C ASN A 119 2.63 -23.22 2.11
N ASP A 120 2.04 -22.31 2.89
CA ASP A 120 1.46 -21.07 2.41
C ASP A 120 2.56 -20.05 2.11
N GLN A 121 2.31 -19.18 1.13
CA GLN A 121 3.09 -17.96 0.96
C GLN A 121 2.63 -16.87 1.91
N VAL A 122 3.59 -16.11 2.40
CA VAL A 122 3.39 -15.00 3.33
C VAL A 122 3.86 -13.70 2.71
N LEU A 123 3.07 -12.65 2.83
CA LEU A 123 3.43 -11.30 2.44
C LEU A 123 3.56 -10.41 3.67
N PHE A 124 4.73 -9.83 3.89
CA PHE A 124 4.89 -8.68 4.78
C PHE A 124 4.71 -7.41 3.96
N PHE A 125 3.65 -6.69 4.26
CA PHE A 125 3.24 -5.51 3.53
C PHE A 125 3.51 -4.24 4.33
N LEU A 126 4.15 -3.27 3.68
CA LEU A 126 4.32 -1.92 4.18
C LEU A 126 3.58 -0.92 3.27
N ASN A 127 2.66 -0.15 3.86
CA ASN A 127 2.01 0.93 3.13
C ASN A 127 2.89 2.18 3.09
N ARG A 128 4.13 2.02 2.65
CA ARG A 128 5.08 3.14 2.57
C ARG A 128 5.82 3.13 1.24
N ARG A 129 5.73 4.26 0.52
CA ARG A 129 6.56 4.50 -0.67
C ARG A 129 7.93 5.02 -0.22
N GLY A 130 8.99 4.27 -0.59
CA GLY A 130 10.36 4.73 -0.49
C GLY A 130 11.00 4.61 0.90
N PHE A 131 12.31 4.75 0.90
CA PHE A 131 13.17 4.88 2.07
C PHE A 131 12.93 6.27 2.66
N SER A 132 11.91 6.42 3.48
CA SER A 132 11.62 7.70 4.13
C SER A 132 11.52 7.51 5.63
N PRO A 133 12.68 7.39 6.32
CA PRO A 133 12.66 7.40 7.76
C PRO A 133 12.19 8.77 8.25
N HIS A 134 11.27 8.80 9.20
CA HIS A 134 11.11 9.96 10.04
C HIS A 134 12.44 10.23 10.71
N VAL A 135 12.92 11.43 10.58
CA VAL A 135 14.16 11.84 11.24
C VAL A 135 13.81 12.38 12.61
N LEU A 136 14.22 11.67 13.63
CA LEU A 136 14.02 12.03 15.03
C LEU A 136 15.37 12.21 15.71
N CYS A 137 15.48 13.17 16.62
CA CYS A 137 16.63 13.27 17.49
C CYS A 137 16.50 12.26 18.64
N LYS A 138 17.53 11.43 18.87
CA LYS A 138 17.58 10.48 20.00
C LYS A 138 17.49 11.15 21.37
N LYS A 139 18.01 12.36 21.48
CA LYS A 139 18.14 13.09 22.75
C LYS A 139 16.85 13.82 23.11
N CYS A 140 16.28 14.59 22.17
CA CYS A 140 15.12 15.45 22.42
C CYS A 140 13.82 14.96 21.80
N PHE A 141 13.86 13.86 21.01
CA PHE A 141 12.73 13.26 20.30
C PHE A 141 12.01 14.22 19.33
N SER A 142 12.60 15.39 19.05
CA SER A 142 12.02 16.32 18.07
C SER A 142 12.18 15.77 16.65
N SER A 143 11.12 15.91 15.85
CA SER A 143 11.14 15.63 14.42
C SER A 143 11.66 16.83 13.63
N TYR A 144 12.14 16.58 12.40
CA TYR A 144 12.43 17.64 11.45
C TYR A 144 11.16 18.01 10.67
N SER A 145 10.59 19.15 10.98
CA SER A 145 9.42 19.68 10.28
C SER A 145 9.82 20.73 9.25
N CYS A 146 9.08 20.79 8.15
CA CYS A 146 9.25 21.82 7.13
C CYS A 146 8.83 23.19 7.69
N PRO A 147 9.67 24.23 7.59
CA PRO A 147 9.33 25.56 8.10
C PRO A 147 8.16 26.21 7.32
N ASN A 148 7.92 25.79 6.07
CA ASN A 148 6.87 26.35 5.22
C ASN A 148 5.52 25.65 5.37
N CYS A 149 5.53 24.33 5.66
CA CYS A 149 4.33 23.49 5.60
C CYS A 149 4.03 22.76 6.92
N SER A 150 4.93 22.86 7.90
CA SER A 150 4.86 22.17 9.20
C SER A 150 4.78 20.63 9.12
N ILE A 151 4.92 20.03 7.93
CA ILE A 151 4.97 18.59 7.73
C ILE A 151 6.38 18.04 7.96
N ASN A 152 6.48 16.76 8.33
CA ASN A 152 7.77 16.14 8.55
C ASN A 152 8.57 16.04 7.26
N LEU A 153 9.86 16.45 7.31
CA LEU A 153 10.79 16.30 6.22
C LEU A 153 11.22 14.83 6.07
N VAL A 154 11.49 14.47 4.83
CA VAL A 154 11.88 13.12 4.42
C VAL A 154 13.36 13.09 4.09
N TYR A 155 14.11 12.15 4.66
CA TYR A 155 15.53 11.98 4.35
C TYR A 155 15.75 11.16 3.09
N HIS A 156 16.51 11.73 2.15
CA HIS A 156 16.94 11.07 0.92
C HIS A 156 18.39 10.61 1.03
N LYS A 157 18.61 9.33 1.29
CA LYS A 157 19.95 8.74 1.50
C LYS A 157 20.91 9.00 0.33
N LYS A 158 20.46 8.91 -0.93
CA LYS A 158 21.31 9.16 -2.12
C LYS A 158 21.77 10.60 -2.23
N LYS A 159 20.96 11.54 -1.76
CA LYS A 159 21.24 13.00 -1.84
C LYS A 159 21.74 13.55 -0.50
N GLN A 160 21.75 12.74 0.55
CA GLN A 160 22.13 13.11 1.93
C GLN A 160 21.44 14.39 2.42
N ASN A 161 20.20 14.62 2.02
CA ASN A 161 19.42 15.79 2.40
C ASN A 161 18.00 15.41 2.83
N LEU A 162 17.39 16.34 3.55
CA LEU A 162 15.99 16.36 3.91
C LEU A 162 15.20 17.10 2.83
N LEU A 163 14.07 16.56 2.42
CA LEU A 163 13.18 17.13 1.42
C LEU A 163 11.76 17.21 1.93
N CYS A 164 11.11 18.34 1.74
CA CYS A 164 9.66 18.44 1.85
C CYS A 164 9.02 18.03 0.52
N HIS A 165 8.25 16.93 0.52
CA HIS A 165 7.57 16.50 -0.69
C HIS A 165 6.35 17.34 -1.06
N TYR A 166 5.99 18.32 -0.23
CA TYR A 166 4.87 19.22 -0.49
C TYR A 166 5.32 20.52 -1.18
N CYS A 167 6.31 21.21 -0.59
CA CYS A 167 6.77 22.50 -1.12
C CYS A 167 8.17 22.47 -1.76
N GLY A 168 8.84 21.33 -1.74
CA GLY A 168 10.20 21.18 -2.28
C GLY A 168 11.32 21.76 -1.40
N TYR A 169 11.01 22.23 -0.18
CA TYR A 169 12.02 22.75 0.75
C TYR A 169 13.08 21.68 1.04
N LYS A 170 14.36 22.09 1.04
CA LYS A 170 15.51 21.21 1.30
C LYS A 170 16.28 21.69 2.52
N ALA A 171 16.70 20.75 3.36
CA ALA A 171 17.55 21.03 4.51
C ALA A 171 18.64 19.97 4.65
N LEU A 172 19.72 20.31 5.36
CA LEU A 172 20.74 19.36 5.79
C LEU A 172 20.37 18.78 7.15
N LEU A 173 20.96 17.62 7.48
CA LEU A 173 20.86 17.00 8.81
C LEU A 173 21.82 17.72 9.80
N ASP A 174 21.68 19.02 9.97
CA ASP A 174 22.46 19.81 10.92
C ASP A 174 21.50 20.69 11.73
N ARG A 175 21.27 20.34 12.98
CA ARG A 175 20.39 21.08 13.89
C ARG A 175 20.94 21.01 15.31
N GLU A 176 20.88 22.14 16.00
CA GLU A 176 21.13 22.20 17.42
C GLU A 176 20.04 21.48 18.21
N CYS A 177 20.46 20.72 19.19
CA CYS A 177 19.56 19.97 20.05
C CYS A 177 19.04 20.84 21.19
N SER A 178 17.74 20.82 21.42
CA SER A 178 17.13 21.55 22.56
C SER A 178 17.58 21.07 23.92
N LYS A 179 18.19 19.88 24.00
CA LYS A 179 18.75 19.34 25.28
C LYS A 179 20.24 19.67 25.44
N GLU A 180 21.08 19.35 24.45
CA GLU A 180 22.51 19.60 24.51
C GLU A 180 23.22 19.34 23.17
N GLY A 181 24.04 20.30 22.71
CA GLY A 181 24.88 20.19 21.52
C GLY A 181 24.11 19.93 20.23
N LYS A 182 24.69 19.17 19.29
CA LYS A 182 24.02 18.79 18.03
C LYS A 182 23.08 17.61 18.21
N CYS A 183 22.00 17.61 17.44
CA CYS A 183 21.06 16.49 17.39
C CYS A 183 21.74 15.21 16.88
N ASP A 184 21.52 14.10 17.58
CA ASP A 184 21.87 12.76 17.14
C ASP A 184 20.64 12.12 16.49
N PHE A 185 20.65 12.04 15.15
CA PHE A 185 19.48 11.63 14.39
C PHE A 185 19.37 10.13 14.27
N ILE A 186 18.16 9.63 14.55
CA ILE A 186 17.72 8.29 14.16
C ILE A 186 16.73 8.40 13.02
N PHE A 187 16.89 7.49 12.11
CA PHE A 187 15.95 7.29 11.03
C PHE A 187 14.89 6.29 11.52
N SER A 188 13.74 6.83 11.96
CA SER A 188 12.66 6.03 12.54
C SER A 188 11.67 5.59 11.43
N GLY A 189 11.31 4.33 11.47
CA GLY A 189 10.32 3.72 10.59
C GLY A 189 10.88 2.52 9.82
N PRO A 190 10.06 1.49 9.61
CA PRO A 190 10.46 0.33 8.83
C PRO A 190 10.60 0.71 7.35
N GLY A 191 11.75 0.39 6.74
CA GLY A 191 11.87 0.29 5.29
C GLY A 191 11.73 -1.17 4.88
N VAL A 192 11.44 -1.44 3.61
CA VAL A 192 11.35 -2.82 3.10
C VAL A 192 12.63 -3.61 3.32
N GLU A 193 13.78 -2.93 3.27
CA GLU A 193 15.08 -3.52 3.51
C GLU A 193 15.24 -3.97 4.97
N ARG A 194 14.82 -3.13 5.93
CA ARG A 194 14.88 -3.47 7.37
C ARG A 194 13.94 -4.62 7.71
N ILE A 195 12.72 -4.60 7.18
CA ILE A 195 11.80 -5.73 7.34
C ILE A 195 12.38 -6.99 6.71
N SER A 196 13.05 -6.86 5.55
CA SER A 196 13.72 -8.00 4.91
C SER A 196 14.86 -8.58 5.77
N GLU A 197 15.66 -7.73 6.38
CA GLU A 197 16.73 -8.17 7.29
C GLU A 197 16.16 -8.86 8.54
N GLU A 198 15.10 -8.31 9.14
CA GLU A 198 14.42 -8.87 10.30
C GLU A 198 13.79 -10.22 9.96
N VAL A 199 13.04 -10.30 8.85
CA VAL A 199 12.39 -11.54 8.38
C VAL A 199 13.43 -12.63 8.10
N LYS A 200 14.56 -12.31 7.48
CA LYS A 200 15.64 -13.26 7.23
C LYS A 200 16.28 -13.79 8.51
N LYS A 201 16.37 -12.96 9.55
CA LYS A 201 16.87 -13.40 10.88
C LYS A 201 15.87 -14.33 11.57
N ILE A 202 14.57 -14.04 11.44
CA ILE A 202 13.50 -14.84 12.07
C ILE A 202 13.29 -16.17 11.34
N PHE A 203 13.37 -16.16 9.99
CA PHE A 203 13.09 -17.31 9.11
C PHE A 203 14.28 -17.64 8.20
N PRO A 204 15.44 -18.02 8.76
CA PRO A 204 16.69 -18.17 7.97
C PRO A 204 16.64 -19.27 6.92
N THR A 205 15.76 -20.27 7.08
CA THR A 205 15.60 -21.40 6.14
C THR A 205 14.61 -21.12 5.01
N LYS A 206 13.89 -20.00 5.04
CA LYS A 206 12.86 -19.66 4.06
C LYS A 206 13.38 -18.68 3.01
N GLN A 207 13.06 -18.95 1.75
CA GLN A 207 13.41 -18.04 0.66
C GLN A 207 12.56 -16.78 0.73
N THR A 208 13.24 -15.63 0.75
CA THR A 208 12.64 -14.31 0.95
C THR A 208 13.00 -13.38 -0.19
N THR A 209 12.03 -12.62 -0.73
CA THR A 209 12.28 -11.62 -1.75
C THR A 209 11.59 -10.30 -1.45
N ILE A 210 12.23 -9.19 -1.87
CA ILE A 210 11.61 -7.86 -1.87
C ILE A 210 10.91 -7.65 -3.21
N PHE A 211 9.62 -7.36 -3.18
CA PHE A 211 8.79 -7.07 -4.33
C PHE A 211 8.52 -5.55 -4.40
N SER A 212 9.33 -4.84 -5.16
CA SER A 212 9.24 -3.39 -5.35
C SER A 212 9.41 -3.00 -6.82
N SER A 213 9.08 -1.76 -7.17
CA SER A 213 9.30 -1.24 -8.53
C SER A 213 10.75 -1.36 -8.99
N ASP A 214 11.69 -1.17 -8.06
CA ASP A 214 13.12 -1.24 -8.37
C ASP A 214 13.61 -2.66 -8.66
N THR A 215 12.99 -3.67 -8.01
CA THR A 215 13.31 -5.09 -8.24
C THR A 215 12.62 -5.65 -9.48
N MET A 216 11.43 -5.15 -9.81
CA MET A 216 10.60 -5.66 -10.90
C MET A 216 10.88 -5.03 -12.27
N ASN A 217 11.68 -3.95 -12.34
CA ASN A 217 12.07 -3.30 -13.59
C ASN A 217 13.36 -3.90 -14.22
N LYS A 218 13.91 -4.96 -13.64
CA LYS A 218 15.12 -5.65 -14.15
C LYS A 218 14.75 -6.82 -15.05
N LYS A 219 15.66 -7.22 -15.94
CA LYS A 219 15.50 -8.39 -16.83
C LYS A 219 15.20 -9.70 -16.07
N SER A 220 15.55 -9.77 -14.79
CA SER A 220 15.29 -10.93 -13.91
C SER A 220 13.89 -10.96 -13.29
N SER A 221 13.00 -10.04 -13.63
CA SER A 221 11.66 -9.96 -13.01
C SER A 221 10.77 -11.16 -13.37
N SER A 222 10.86 -11.68 -14.59
CA SER A 222 10.11 -12.88 -15.02
C SER A 222 10.52 -14.12 -14.23
N GLU A 223 11.82 -14.34 -14.03
CA GLU A 223 12.35 -15.47 -13.26
C GLU A 223 11.92 -15.41 -11.78
N ILE A 224 11.93 -14.21 -11.20
CA ILE A 224 11.45 -14.00 -9.81
C ILE A 224 9.95 -14.31 -9.71
N LEU A 225 9.15 -13.86 -10.68
CA LEU A 225 7.72 -14.15 -10.72
C LEU A 225 7.44 -15.66 -10.85
N GLU A 226 8.16 -16.37 -11.71
CA GLU A 226 8.03 -17.82 -11.85
C GLU A 226 8.36 -18.54 -10.53
N LYS A 227 9.44 -18.16 -9.85
CA LYS A 227 9.78 -18.70 -8.53
C LYS A 227 8.73 -18.45 -7.46
N ILE A 228 8.09 -17.28 -7.51
CA ILE A 228 6.97 -16.94 -6.62
C ILE A 228 5.75 -17.84 -6.94
N ILE A 229 5.38 -17.96 -8.22
CA ILE A 229 4.23 -18.78 -8.64
C ILE A 229 4.45 -20.26 -8.29
N ASN A 230 5.65 -20.77 -8.46
CA ASN A 230 6.04 -22.14 -8.14
C ASN A 230 6.24 -22.40 -6.63
N ASN A 231 6.02 -21.39 -5.79
CA ASN A 231 6.21 -21.47 -4.33
C ASN A 231 7.67 -21.77 -3.89
N GLU A 232 8.64 -21.47 -4.74
CA GLU A 232 10.06 -21.56 -4.37
C GLU A 232 10.46 -20.40 -3.43
N ILE A 233 9.76 -19.25 -3.54
CA ILE A 233 9.87 -18.12 -2.65
C ILE A 233 8.64 -18.11 -1.75
N GLN A 234 8.83 -18.42 -0.45
CA GLN A 234 7.75 -18.51 0.52
C GLN A 234 7.39 -17.18 1.18
N ILE A 235 8.35 -16.24 1.27
CA ILE A 235 8.12 -14.97 1.95
C ILE A 235 8.36 -13.81 0.99
N LEU A 236 7.32 -12.99 0.84
CA LEU A 236 7.35 -11.77 0.06
C LEU A 236 7.38 -10.56 1.00
N ILE A 237 8.16 -9.55 0.66
CA ILE A 237 8.16 -8.27 1.36
C ILE A 237 7.89 -7.19 0.33
N GLY A 238 6.85 -6.41 0.52
CA GLY A 238 6.46 -5.48 -0.54
C GLY A 238 5.67 -4.26 -0.09
N THR A 239 5.51 -3.36 -1.05
CA THR A 239 4.72 -2.14 -0.93
C THR A 239 3.54 -2.17 -1.91
N GLN A 240 2.95 -1.03 -2.19
CA GLN A 240 1.74 -0.90 -3.02
C GLN A 240 1.80 -1.59 -4.39
N LEU A 241 2.99 -1.85 -4.97
CA LEU A 241 3.10 -2.53 -6.25
C LEU A 241 2.47 -3.93 -6.22
N ILE A 242 2.59 -4.64 -5.11
CA ILE A 242 2.10 -6.01 -4.96
C ILE A 242 0.57 -6.10 -4.97
N SER A 243 -0.13 -5.00 -4.68
CA SER A 243 -1.60 -4.94 -4.73
C SER A 243 -2.14 -4.91 -6.17
N LYS A 244 -1.29 -4.61 -7.18
CA LYS A 244 -1.71 -4.39 -8.58
C LYS A 244 -1.22 -5.50 -9.51
N GLY A 245 -2.13 -6.06 -10.31
CA GLY A 245 -1.83 -6.81 -11.53
C GLY A 245 -1.23 -8.22 -11.41
N PHE A 246 -0.76 -8.64 -10.23
CA PHE A 246 -0.09 -9.93 -10.06
C PHE A 246 -1.00 -11.01 -9.45
N HIS A 247 -0.75 -12.25 -9.83
CA HIS A 247 -1.44 -13.41 -9.31
C HIS A 247 -0.46 -14.26 -8.46
N PHE A 248 -0.83 -14.48 -7.19
CA PHE A 248 -0.05 -15.26 -6.23
C PHE A 248 -0.93 -16.42 -5.71
N PRO A 249 -0.86 -17.61 -6.35
CA PRO A 249 -1.81 -18.70 -6.06
C PRO A 249 -1.68 -19.24 -4.63
N ASN A 250 -0.51 -19.20 -4.04
CA ASN A 250 -0.24 -19.74 -2.71
C ASN A 250 -0.25 -18.68 -1.59
N LEU A 251 -0.58 -17.42 -1.91
CA LEU A 251 -0.61 -16.33 -0.93
C LEU A 251 -1.85 -16.46 -0.06
N ASN A 252 -1.68 -16.96 1.17
CA ASN A 252 -2.76 -17.17 2.13
C ASN A 252 -2.53 -16.43 3.45
N CYS A 253 -1.39 -15.77 3.62
CA CYS A 253 -1.08 -14.96 4.78
C CYS A 253 -0.54 -13.59 4.36
N ILE A 254 -1.17 -12.53 4.85
CA ILE A 254 -0.70 -11.15 4.66
C ILE A 254 -0.54 -10.52 6.03
N VAL A 255 0.61 -9.92 6.28
CA VAL A 255 0.91 -9.13 7.47
C VAL A 255 1.10 -7.68 7.07
N VAL A 256 0.18 -6.81 7.45
CA VAL A 256 0.37 -5.35 7.38
C VAL A 256 1.17 -4.95 8.61
N VAL A 257 2.46 -4.65 8.40
CA VAL A 257 3.44 -4.50 9.49
C VAL A 257 3.13 -3.32 10.40
N ASP A 258 2.65 -2.23 9.83
CA ASP A 258 2.28 -1.03 10.58
C ASP A 258 1.16 -0.28 9.84
N ILE A 259 -0.04 -0.35 10.37
CA ILE A 259 -1.19 0.36 9.80
C ILE A 259 -1.20 1.84 10.20
N ASP A 260 -0.60 2.18 11.34
CA ASP A 260 -0.66 3.53 11.92
C ASP A 260 0.21 4.51 11.13
N LEU A 261 1.31 4.04 10.53
CA LEU A 261 2.16 4.86 9.67
C LEU A 261 1.44 5.42 8.45
N SER A 262 0.44 4.71 7.96
CA SER A 262 -0.35 5.16 6.81
C SER A 262 -1.39 6.22 7.14
N SER A 263 -1.77 6.33 8.41
CA SER A 263 -2.74 7.32 8.91
C SER A 263 -2.07 8.64 9.33
N GLN A 264 -0.75 8.66 9.48
CA GLN A 264 0.03 9.85 9.87
C GLN A 264 0.31 10.75 8.66
N GLY A 265 -0.67 11.45 8.16
CA GLY A 265 -0.48 12.38 7.05
C GLY A 265 -1.60 13.42 6.98
N HIS A 266 -1.29 14.56 6.35
CA HIS A 266 -2.27 15.62 6.08
C HIS A 266 -3.12 15.34 4.82
N ASP A 267 -3.14 14.09 4.34
CA ASP A 267 -3.97 13.71 3.19
C ASP A 267 -5.40 13.48 3.67
N LEU A 268 -6.30 14.41 3.31
CA LEU A 268 -7.73 14.34 3.63
C LEU A 268 -8.39 13.05 3.14
N ARG A 269 -7.81 12.41 2.11
CA ARG A 269 -8.28 11.13 1.57
C ARG A 269 -7.45 9.94 2.04
N GLY A 270 -6.61 10.11 3.05
CA GLY A 270 -5.73 9.05 3.55
C GLY A 270 -6.50 7.80 3.98
N ALA A 271 -7.60 7.96 4.70
CA ALA A 271 -8.43 6.85 5.15
C ALA A 271 -9.09 6.11 3.96
N GLU A 272 -9.64 6.83 2.99
CA GLU A 272 -10.20 6.26 1.76
C GLU A 272 -9.15 5.44 1.00
N LYS A 273 -7.98 6.02 0.77
CA LYS A 273 -6.86 5.37 0.06
C LYS A 273 -6.37 4.11 0.77
N ASN A 274 -6.30 4.15 2.09
CA ASN A 274 -5.90 3.00 2.90
C ASN A 274 -6.93 1.88 2.82
N LEU A 275 -8.22 2.20 2.95
CA LEU A 275 -9.29 1.23 2.82
C LEU A 275 -9.25 0.54 1.45
N GLN A 276 -9.16 1.31 0.37
CA GLN A 276 -9.05 0.80 -0.99
C GLN A 276 -7.84 -0.11 -1.17
N LEU A 277 -6.67 0.33 -0.67
CA LEU A 277 -5.43 -0.42 -0.75
C LEU A 277 -5.50 -1.75 0.01
N TYR A 278 -6.02 -1.74 1.24
CA TYR A 278 -6.12 -2.96 2.04
C TYR A 278 -7.14 -3.95 1.46
N HIS A 279 -8.22 -3.45 0.86
CA HIS A 279 -9.16 -4.29 0.13
C HIS A 279 -8.54 -4.91 -1.13
N GLN A 280 -7.82 -4.14 -1.93
CA GLN A 280 -7.10 -4.66 -3.08
C GLN A 280 -6.07 -5.72 -2.68
N LEU A 281 -5.33 -5.45 -1.59
CA LEU A 281 -4.34 -6.35 -1.04
C LEU A 281 -4.96 -7.66 -0.56
N SER A 282 -6.02 -7.56 0.24
CA SER A 282 -6.78 -8.73 0.74
C SER A 282 -7.35 -9.57 -0.39
N GLY A 283 -7.78 -8.91 -1.48
CA GLY A 283 -8.24 -9.57 -2.68
C GLY A 283 -7.19 -10.42 -3.39
N ARG A 284 -5.90 -10.33 -3.00
CA ARG A 284 -4.82 -11.18 -3.52
C ARG A 284 -4.70 -12.51 -2.75
N ALA A 285 -5.16 -12.56 -1.51
CA ALA A 285 -5.09 -13.76 -0.67
C ALA A 285 -6.26 -14.72 -0.95
N GLY A 286 -6.02 -16.01 -0.80
CA GLY A 286 -7.05 -17.06 -0.84
C GLY A 286 -7.68 -17.29 -2.21
N ARG A 287 -7.04 -16.94 -3.30
CA ARG A 287 -7.60 -17.07 -4.66
C ARG A 287 -7.79 -18.50 -5.14
N THR A 288 -7.11 -19.45 -4.53
CA THR A 288 -7.21 -20.88 -4.85
C THR A 288 -8.25 -21.63 -4.00
N GLY A 289 -9.10 -20.89 -3.26
CA GLY A 289 -10.11 -21.47 -2.38
C GLY A 289 -9.58 -21.90 -1.02
N LYS A 290 -8.28 -21.78 -0.75
CA LYS A 290 -7.71 -22.02 0.59
C LYS A 290 -8.07 -20.88 1.54
N PRO A 291 -8.31 -21.17 2.83
CA PRO A 291 -8.49 -20.12 3.83
C PRO A 291 -7.28 -19.19 3.89
N ALA A 292 -7.53 -17.91 3.91
CA ALA A 292 -6.48 -16.90 4.00
C ALA A 292 -6.74 -15.97 5.19
N THR A 293 -5.68 -15.38 5.73
CA THR A 293 -5.77 -14.42 6.84
C THR A 293 -4.91 -13.18 6.56
N VAL A 294 -5.46 -12.03 6.89
CA VAL A 294 -4.76 -10.75 6.88
C VAL A 294 -4.61 -10.25 8.31
N TYR A 295 -3.38 -10.11 8.77
CA TYR A 295 -3.03 -9.61 10.08
C TYR A 295 -2.65 -8.14 10.00
N PHE A 296 -3.29 -7.31 10.82
CA PHE A 296 -2.99 -5.88 10.93
C PHE A 296 -2.31 -5.59 12.26
N GLN A 297 -1.05 -5.20 12.24
CA GLN A 297 -0.35 -4.72 13.43
C GLN A 297 -0.64 -3.23 13.65
N THR A 298 -1.06 -2.87 14.87
CA THR A 298 -1.39 -1.48 15.24
C THR A 298 -1.13 -1.22 16.72
N TYR A 299 -0.74 0.02 17.04
CA TYR A 299 -0.73 0.56 18.40
C TYR A 299 -2.07 1.20 18.76
N ASN A 300 -2.87 1.58 17.76
CA ASN A 300 -4.14 2.30 17.95
C ASN A 300 -5.34 1.44 17.52
N LEU A 301 -6.05 0.88 18.50
CA LEU A 301 -7.25 0.07 18.27
C LEU A 301 -8.48 0.91 17.90
N ASP A 302 -8.47 2.22 18.21
CA ASP A 302 -9.59 3.12 17.94
C ASP A 302 -9.59 3.67 16.52
N THR A 303 -8.59 3.33 15.72
CA THR A 303 -8.57 3.68 14.29
C THR A 303 -9.72 2.95 13.61
N LYS A 304 -10.85 3.64 13.43
CA LYS A 304 -11.97 3.14 12.63
C LYS A 304 -11.49 2.97 11.20
N MET A 305 -11.35 1.71 10.77
CA MET A 305 -11.14 1.36 9.37
C MET A 305 -12.41 1.52 8.55
#